data_a6f8aceff790d66b90449b8c950b5774
#
_entry.id   a6f8aceff790d66b90449b8c950b5774
#
_cell.length_a   1.000
_cell.length_b   1.000
_cell.length_c   1.000
_cell.angle_alpha   90.00
_cell.angle_beta   90.00
_cell.angle_gamma   90.00
#
_symmetry.space_group_name_H-M   'P 1'
#
loop_
_entity.id
_entity.type
_entity.pdbx_description
1 polymer ?
#
loop_
_entity_poly.entity_id
_entity_poly.type
_entity_poly.pdbx_seq_one_letter_code
_entity_poly.pdbx_strand_id
1 'polypeptide(L)'
;MVTGRLTTTISQKTKVAQNNHLHIEFKKMSIQLNLDGLSFCIFNPGLSCIESIYHLSLPASMPPILVEQEVQKYLNEERALCQDFDTIKVLHNNEQFAFVPEKLFATEHLFEYLKFNVAEYRNQIISHDTLSGEKMINVYIPNAAINRVLRETYGIFEYEHFTTTLLGVLLMHNPQKKDAIYTHFD
;
A
#
# COMPACT_ATOMS: atom_id res chain seq x y z
N MET A 1 25.07 11.94 19.21
CA MET A 1 24.23 10.75 18.95
C MET A 1 22.88 10.98 19.61
N VAL A 2 21.90 11.39 18.87
CA VAL A 2 20.52 11.53 19.37
C VAL A 2 19.64 10.81 18.36
N THR A 3 19.24 9.59 18.71
CA THR A 3 18.25 8.79 17.98
C THR A 3 16.86 9.30 18.38
N GLY A 4 16.31 10.21 17.61
CA GLY A 4 14.94 10.65 17.77
C GLY A 4 13.98 9.64 17.15
N ARG A 5 13.41 8.78 18.00
CA ARG A 5 12.28 7.92 17.64
C ARG A 5 11.01 8.73 17.78
N LEU A 6 10.43 9.16 16.68
CA LEU A 6 9.06 9.69 16.68
C LEU A 6 8.11 8.57 16.25
N THR A 7 7.68 7.78 17.23
CA THR A 7 6.57 6.83 17.03
C THR A 7 5.30 7.52 17.51
N THR A 8 4.50 8.05 16.60
CA THR A 8 3.19 8.58 16.95
C THR A 8 2.16 7.45 16.89
N THR A 9 1.94 6.80 18.03
CA THR A 9 0.88 5.80 18.18
C THR A 9 -0.40 6.52 18.55
N ILE A 10 -1.35 6.65 17.62
CA ILE A 10 -2.70 7.11 17.95
C ILE A 10 -3.52 5.86 18.27
N SER A 11 -3.55 5.47 19.55
CA SER A 11 -4.41 4.40 20.05
C SER A 11 -5.72 5.01 20.53
N GLN A 12 -6.78 4.93 19.74
CA GLN A 12 -8.14 5.17 20.24
C GLN A 12 -8.74 3.84 20.71
N LYS A 13 -8.70 3.62 22.03
CA LYS A 13 -9.44 2.51 22.67
C LYS A 13 -10.90 2.89 22.82
N THR A 14 -11.75 2.39 21.95
CA THR A 14 -13.20 2.36 22.20
C THR A 14 -13.55 1.07 22.90
N LYS A 15 -14.00 1.13 24.17
CA LYS A 15 -14.52 -0.02 24.91
C LYS A 15 -15.86 -0.41 24.33
N VAL A 16 -15.95 -1.59 23.74
CA VAL A 16 -17.21 -2.22 23.35
C VAL A 16 -17.45 -3.44 24.25
N ALA A 17 -18.70 -3.56 24.73
CA ALA A 17 -19.13 -4.60 25.64
C ALA A 17 -19.00 -6.02 25.05
N GLN A 18 -18.57 -6.97 25.89
CA GLN A 18 -18.46 -8.38 25.58
C GLN A 18 -19.84 -9.00 25.36
N ASN A 19 -20.10 -9.48 24.17
CA ASN A 19 -21.06 -10.56 23.91
C ASN A 19 -20.29 -11.80 23.45
N ASN A 20 -20.36 -12.88 24.25
CA ASN A 20 -19.74 -14.16 23.95
C ASN A 20 -20.48 -14.87 22.81
N HIS A 21 -20.08 -14.59 21.57
CA HIS A 21 -20.21 -15.48 20.43
C HIS A 21 -18.81 -15.72 19.88
N LEU A 22 -18.51 -16.96 19.46
CA LEU A 22 -17.31 -17.30 18.70
C LEU A 22 -17.25 -16.42 17.46
N HIS A 23 -16.81 -15.18 17.60
CA HIS A 23 -16.49 -14.31 16.48
C HIS A 23 -15.15 -14.78 15.94
N ILE A 24 -15.20 -15.43 14.80
CA ILE A 24 -14.04 -15.46 13.92
C ILE A 24 -13.81 -14.00 13.61
N GLU A 25 -12.81 -13.41 14.23
CA GLU A 25 -12.44 -11.99 13.99
C GLU A 25 -11.77 -11.91 12.63
N PHE A 26 -12.57 -11.63 11.60
CA PHE A 26 -12.03 -11.31 10.29
C PHE A 26 -11.31 -9.96 10.38
N LYS A 27 -10.02 -9.96 10.10
CA LYS A 27 -9.22 -8.74 10.07
C LYS A 27 -8.58 -8.55 8.71
N LYS A 28 -8.64 -7.32 8.23
CA LYS A 28 -7.99 -6.91 6.99
C LYS A 28 -6.87 -5.94 7.32
N MET A 29 -5.75 -6.08 6.63
CA MET A 29 -4.66 -5.14 6.75
C MET A 29 -4.40 -4.46 5.41
N SER A 30 -4.25 -3.14 5.44
CA SER A 30 -3.73 -2.36 4.32
C SER A 30 -2.36 -1.81 4.68
N ILE A 31 -1.40 -1.96 3.78
CA ILE A 31 -0.03 -1.47 3.94
C ILE A 31 0.21 -0.47 2.80
N GLN A 32 0.58 0.76 3.14
CA GLN A 32 0.98 1.76 2.15
C GLN A 32 2.48 1.99 2.24
N LEU A 33 3.16 1.84 1.12
CA LEU A 33 4.58 2.11 0.96
C LEU A 33 4.74 3.51 0.37
N ASN A 34 5.33 4.41 1.14
CA ASN A 34 5.68 5.77 0.72
C ASN A 34 7.21 5.93 0.62
N LEU A 35 7.66 7.07 0.13
CA LEU A 35 9.09 7.42 0.05
C LEU A 35 9.75 7.54 1.44
N ASP A 36 8.99 7.94 2.44
CA ASP A 36 9.41 8.20 3.81
C ASP A 36 9.12 7.07 4.80
N GLY A 37 8.51 5.96 4.33
CA GLY A 37 8.23 4.81 5.18
C GLY A 37 7.01 3.98 4.81
N LEU A 38 6.49 3.25 5.78
CA LEU A 38 5.35 2.37 5.64
C LEU A 38 4.25 2.74 6.65
N SER A 39 3.01 2.77 6.18
CA SER A 39 1.83 2.90 7.03
C SER A 39 1.03 1.61 7.00
N PHE A 40 0.54 1.19 8.16
CA PHE A 40 -0.26 -0.03 8.33
C PHE A 40 -1.61 0.34 8.93
N CYS A 41 -2.68 -0.14 8.34
CA CYS A 41 -4.04 0.06 8.83
C CYS A 41 -4.72 -1.30 9.03
N ILE A 42 -5.17 -1.58 10.25
CA ILE A 42 -5.92 -2.79 10.59
C ILE A 42 -7.39 -2.44 10.67
N PHE A 43 -8.20 -3.09 9.85
CA PHE A 43 -9.64 -2.90 9.75
C PHE A 43 -10.37 -4.18 10.17
N ASN A 44 -11.40 -4.03 11.00
CA ASN A 44 -12.30 -5.11 11.40
C ASN A 44 -13.64 -4.94 10.67
N PRO A 45 -13.93 -5.79 9.65
CA PRO A 45 -15.17 -5.72 8.91
C PRO A 45 -16.42 -6.00 9.74
N GLY A 46 -16.31 -6.90 10.74
CA GLY A 46 -17.42 -7.26 11.62
C GLY A 46 -17.89 -6.10 12.49
N LEU A 47 -16.97 -5.25 12.91
CA LEU A 47 -17.23 -4.04 13.69
C LEU A 47 -17.32 -2.78 12.81
N SER A 48 -17.03 -2.90 11.51
CA SER A 48 -16.96 -1.77 10.55
C SER A 48 -16.09 -0.62 11.06
N CYS A 49 -14.95 -0.92 11.69
CA CYS A 49 -14.07 0.09 12.27
C CYS A 49 -12.60 -0.19 11.98
N ILE A 50 -11.80 0.88 11.98
CA ILE A 50 -10.34 0.81 12.03
C ILE A 50 -9.95 0.53 13.48
N GLU A 51 -9.28 -0.59 13.71
CA GLU A 51 -8.78 -0.96 15.03
C GLU A 51 -7.50 -0.22 15.40
N SER A 52 -6.60 -0.06 14.42
CA SER A 52 -5.32 0.61 14.66
C SER A 52 -4.65 1.06 13.36
N ILE A 53 -3.83 2.09 13.50
CA ILE A 53 -2.95 2.60 12.44
C ILE A 53 -1.56 2.69 13.02
N TYR A 54 -0.56 2.20 12.27
CA TYR A 54 0.85 2.25 12.62
C TYR A 54 1.63 2.92 11.50
N HIS A 55 2.75 3.53 11.86
CA HIS A 55 3.65 4.12 10.88
C HIS A 55 5.11 3.81 11.25
N LEU A 56 5.85 3.33 10.27
CA LEU A 56 7.30 3.15 10.33
C LEU A 56 7.94 4.20 9.43
N SER A 57 8.61 5.18 10.03
CA SER A 57 9.38 6.18 9.28
C SER A 57 10.73 5.62 8.86
N LEU A 58 11.06 5.78 7.59
CA LEU A 58 12.33 5.38 7.00
C LEU A 58 12.99 6.60 6.34
N PRO A 59 14.19 6.99 6.75
CA PRO A 59 14.90 8.10 6.09
C PRO A 59 15.15 7.82 4.60
N ALA A 60 14.85 8.77 3.73
CA ALA A 60 15.07 8.64 2.29
C ALA A 60 16.54 8.34 1.91
N SER A 61 17.49 8.68 2.79
CA SER A 61 18.92 8.39 2.62
C SER A 61 19.34 6.99 3.08
N MET A 62 18.40 6.16 3.57
CA MET A 62 18.70 4.83 4.07
C MET A 62 19.06 3.89 2.92
N PRO A 63 20.19 3.17 2.99
CA PRO A 63 20.52 2.16 1.99
C PRO A 63 19.44 1.07 1.87
N PRO A 64 19.10 0.57 0.68
CA PRO A 64 18.02 -0.41 0.47
C PRO A 64 18.10 -1.64 1.37
N ILE A 65 19.31 -2.17 1.59
CA ILE A 65 19.50 -3.34 2.45
C ILE A 65 19.14 -3.06 3.92
N LEU A 66 19.37 -1.85 4.40
CA LEU A 66 18.98 -1.45 5.77
C LEU A 66 17.48 -1.17 5.87
N VAL A 67 16.86 -0.70 4.79
CA VAL A 67 15.39 -0.56 4.71
C VAL A 67 14.72 -1.91 4.92
N GLU A 68 15.15 -2.95 4.20
CA GLU A 68 14.61 -4.31 4.35
C GLU A 68 14.77 -4.83 5.79
N GLN A 69 15.96 -4.65 6.38
CA GLN A 69 16.23 -5.08 7.76
C GLN A 69 15.37 -4.34 8.79
N GLU A 70 15.19 -3.02 8.63
CA GLU A 70 14.39 -2.22 9.56
C GLU A 70 12.90 -2.54 9.44
N VAL A 71 12.38 -2.78 8.22
CA VAL A 71 11.02 -3.25 8.00
C VAL A 71 10.82 -4.62 8.64
N GLN A 72 11.70 -5.59 8.39
CA GLN A 72 11.59 -6.93 8.99
C GLN A 72 11.61 -6.88 10.52
N LYS A 73 12.50 -6.07 11.09
CA LYS A 73 12.58 -5.86 12.53
C LYS A 73 11.28 -5.28 13.09
N TYR A 74 10.76 -4.22 12.46
CA TYR A 74 9.52 -3.57 12.88
C TYR A 74 8.33 -4.54 12.86
N LEU A 75 8.20 -5.34 11.81
CA LEU A 75 7.14 -6.35 11.68
C LEU A 75 7.21 -7.41 12.79
N ASN A 76 8.41 -7.77 13.24
CA ASN A 76 8.62 -8.75 14.31
C ASN A 76 8.40 -8.16 15.72
N GLU A 77 8.65 -6.86 15.90
CA GLU A 77 8.53 -6.19 17.21
C GLU A 77 7.10 -5.71 17.51
N GLU A 78 6.34 -5.32 16.47
CA GLU A 78 4.98 -4.79 16.65
C GLU A 78 3.96 -5.92 16.75
N ARG A 79 3.51 -6.22 17.97
CA ARG A 79 2.60 -7.34 18.25
C ARG A 79 1.31 -7.33 17.44
N ALA A 80 0.78 -6.16 17.15
CA ALA A 80 -0.46 -6.06 16.39
C ALA A 80 -0.29 -6.45 14.92
N LEU A 81 0.95 -6.42 14.41
CA LEU A 81 1.30 -6.88 13.07
C LEU A 81 1.70 -8.36 13.03
N CYS A 82 1.96 -9.00 14.19
CA CYS A 82 2.33 -10.40 14.32
C CYS A 82 1.11 -11.33 14.45
N GLN A 83 0.01 -11.05 13.76
CA GLN A 83 -1.21 -11.87 13.78
C GLN A 83 -1.60 -12.25 12.35
N ASP A 84 -2.50 -13.23 12.23
CA ASP A 84 -3.07 -13.62 10.96
C ASP A 84 -4.10 -12.59 10.48
N PHE A 85 -4.09 -12.32 9.18
CA PHE A 85 -5.04 -11.45 8.50
C PHE A 85 -5.72 -12.21 7.36
N ASP A 86 -7.03 -12.05 7.23
CA ASP A 86 -7.80 -12.71 6.14
C ASP A 86 -7.46 -12.15 4.77
N THR A 87 -7.14 -10.86 4.74
CA THR A 87 -6.71 -10.18 3.53
C THR A 87 -5.64 -9.14 3.85
N ILE A 88 -4.62 -9.10 3.03
CA ILE A 88 -3.59 -8.07 3.08
C ILE A 88 -3.53 -7.41 1.70
N LYS A 89 -3.63 -6.08 1.70
CA LYS A 89 -3.49 -5.27 0.49
C LYS A 89 -2.34 -4.29 0.66
N VAL A 90 -1.43 -4.30 -0.30
CA VAL A 90 -0.25 -3.44 -0.32
C VAL A 90 -0.40 -2.38 -1.40
N LEU A 91 -0.24 -1.11 -1.05
CA LEU A 91 -0.32 0.03 -1.95
C LEU A 91 1.08 0.63 -2.13
N HIS A 92 1.57 0.60 -3.38
CA HIS A 92 2.83 1.25 -3.73
C HIS A 92 2.57 2.71 -4.10
N ASN A 93 3.08 3.64 -3.28
CA ASN A 93 3.00 5.07 -3.55
C ASN A 93 4.40 5.58 -3.97
N ASN A 94 4.63 5.67 -5.27
CA ASN A 94 5.85 6.17 -5.87
C ASN A 94 5.55 6.88 -7.19
N GLU A 95 6.53 7.56 -7.75
CA GLU A 95 6.40 8.32 -9.00
C GLU A 95 6.65 7.47 -10.26
N GLN A 96 6.95 6.17 -10.11
CA GLN A 96 7.33 5.28 -11.20
C GLN A 96 6.11 4.60 -11.82
N PHE A 97 5.20 5.38 -12.36
CA PHE A 97 3.97 4.86 -12.99
C PHE A 97 3.57 5.65 -14.24
N ALA A 98 2.73 5.05 -15.06
CA ALA A 98 2.10 5.69 -16.22
C ALA A 98 0.71 5.12 -16.49
N PHE A 99 -0.24 5.99 -16.80
CA PHE A 99 -1.57 5.57 -17.26
C PHE A 99 -1.57 5.37 -18.78
N VAL A 100 -2.07 4.21 -19.21
CA VAL A 100 -2.15 3.80 -20.61
C VAL A 100 -3.62 3.50 -20.94
N PRO A 101 -4.19 4.07 -22.02
CA PRO A 101 -5.50 3.66 -22.50
C PRO A 101 -5.52 2.15 -22.80
N GLU A 102 -6.55 1.44 -22.34
CA GLU A 102 -6.67 -0.02 -22.51
C GLU A 102 -6.48 -0.48 -23.96
N LYS A 103 -6.98 0.30 -24.92
CA LYS A 103 -6.86 0.00 -26.36
C LYS A 103 -5.43 0.07 -26.89
N LEU A 104 -4.54 0.74 -26.19
CA LEU A 104 -3.11 0.91 -26.56
C LEU A 104 -2.20 0.05 -25.68
N PHE A 105 -2.77 -0.68 -24.73
CA PHE A 105 -2.02 -1.49 -23.80
C PHE A 105 -1.66 -2.85 -24.42
N ALA A 106 -0.39 -3.23 -24.28
CA ALA A 106 0.13 -4.53 -24.62
C ALA A 106 1.17 -4.94 -23.56
N THR A 107 1.05 -6.14 -23.04
CA THR A 107 1.93 -6.65 -21.95
C THR A 107 3.39 -6.77 -22.36
N GLU A 108 3.67 -6.96 -23.64
CA GLU A 108 5.02 -6.98 -24.21
C GLU A 108 5.72 -5.61 -24.25
N HIS A 109 4.97 -4.52 -24.06
CA HIS A 109 5.44 -3.13 -24.14
C HIS A 109 5.44 -2.40 -22.79
N LEU A 110 5.37 -3.11 -21.65
CA LEU A 110 5.30 -2.50 -20.32
C LEU A 110 6.42 -1.48 -20.07
N PHE A 111 7.61 -1.78 -20.56
CA PHE A 111 8.77 -0.92 -20.41
C PHE A 111 8.63 0.40 -21.20
N GLU A 112 8.12 0.34 -22.43
CA GLU A 112 7.98 1.52 -23.28
C GLU A 112 7.05 2.57 -22.67
N TYR A 113 6.06 2.15 -21.87
CA TYR A 113 5.15 3.08 -21.19
C TYR A 113 5.84 3.84 -20.06
N LEU A 114 6.88 3.27 -19.43
CA LEU A 114 7.57 3.86 -18.29
C LEU A 114 8.84 4.61 -18.66
N LYS A 115 9.39 4.43 -19.86
CA LYS A 115 10.72 4.94 -20.25
C LYS A 115 10.94 6.45 -20.11
N PHE A 116 9.87 7.24 -20.06
CA PHE A 116 9.95 8.69 -19.87
C PHE A 116 9.81 9.09 -18.39
N ASN A 117 9.29 8.21 -17.55
CA ASN A 117 9.03 8.47 -16.14
C ASN A 117 10.07 7.82 -15.22
N VAL A 118 10.91 6.93 -15.74
CA VAL A 118 11.85 6.14 -14.94
C VAL A 118 13.26 6.28 -15.52
N ALA A 119 14.19 6.79 -14.71
CA ALA A 119 15.58 7.00 -15.13
C ALA A 119 16.39 5.69 -15.21
N GLU A 120 16.15 4.76 -14.27
CA GLU A 120 16.81 3.45 -14.22
C GLU A 120 15.78 2.34 -14.01
N TYR A 121 15.76 1.37 -14.92
CA TYR A 121 14.80 0.27 -14.94
C TYR A 121 15.43 -1.12 -15.08
N ARG A 122 16.76 -1.19 -15.13
CA ARG A 122 17.46 -2.47 -15.32
C ARG A 122 17.16 -3.41 -14.13
N ASN A 123 16.64 -4.60 -14.46
CA ASN A 123 16.28 -5.67 -13.51
C ASN A 123 15.12 -5.34 -12.56
N GLN A 124 14.25 -4.38 -12.90
CA GLN A 124 13.05 -4.10 -12.10
C GLN A 124 11.85 -4.93 -12.60
N ILE A 125 11.00 -5.32 -11.66
CA ILE A 125 9.72 -5.94 -11.97
C ILE A 125 8.75 -4.83 -12.35
N ILE A 126 8.07 -4.95 -13.49
CA ILE A 126 7.02 -4.03 -13.90
C ILE A 126 5.69 -4.74 -13.72
N SER A 127 4.76 -4.06 -13.07
CA SER A 127 3.38 -4.52 -12.85
C SER A 127 2.38 -3.59 -13.52
N HIS A 128 1.14 -4.03 -13.61
CA HIS A 128 0.06 -3.20 -14.10
C HIS A 128 -1.24 -3.51 -13.37
N ASP A 129 -2.06 -2.49 -13.18
CA ASP A 129 -3.40 -2.56 -12.61
C ASP A 129 -4.43 -2.09 -13.63
N THR A 130 -5.61 -2.69 -13.60
CA THR A 130 -6.73 -2.24 -14.42
C THR A 130 -7.62 -1.29 -13.62
N LEU A 131 -7.82 -0.08 -14.12
CA LEU A 131 -8.76 0.87 -13.55
C LEU A 131 -10.15 0.56 -14.04
N SER A 132 -10.91 -0.21 -13.25
CA SER A 132 -12.22 -0.70 -13.60
C SER A 132 -13.18 0.46 -13.93
N GLY A 133 -13.83 0.38 -15.11
CA GLY A 133 -14.80 1.39 -15.56
C GLY A 133 -14.23 2.56 -16.37
N GLU A 134 -12.91 2.79 -16.39
CA GLU A 134 -12.29 3.91 -17.09
C GLU A 134 -11.49 3.52 -18.34
N LYS A 135 -11.41 2.23 -18.67
CA LYS A 135 -10.63 1.71 -19.81
C LYS A 135 -9.19 2.23 -19.80
N MET A 136 -8.61 2.26 -18.62
CA MET A 136 -7.24 2.69 -18.36
C MET A 136 -6.49 1.60 -17.63
N ILE A 137 -5.23 1.45 -17.96
CA ILE A 137 -4.28 0.58 -17.27
C ILE A 137 -3.22 1.46 -16.62
N ASN A 138 -2.94 1.21 -15.36
CA ASN A 138 -1.82 1.83 -14.65
C ASN A 138 -0.63 0.87 -14.70
N VAL A 139 0.43 1.27 -15.37
CA VAL A 139 1.70 0.51 -15.44
C VAL A 139 2.67 1.13 -14.44
N TYR A 140 3.32 0.33 -13.59
CA TYR A 140 4.18 0.86 -12.53
C TYR A 140 5.28 -0.12 -12.11
N ILE A 141 6.21 0.38 -11.30
CA ILE A 141 7.29 -0.41 -10.71
C ILE A 141 7.02 -0.57 -9.21
N PRO A 142 6.63 -1.77 -8.73
CA PRO A 142 6.48 -2.03 -7.32
C PRO A 142 7.83 -2.13 -6.63
N ASN A 143 7.90 -1.84 -5.34
CA ASN A 143 9.10 -2.09 -4.53
C ASN A 143 9.25 -3.60 -4.27
N ALA A 144 10.01 -4.28 -5.13
CA ALA A 144 10.19 -5.73 -5.06
C ALA A 144 10.90 -6.19 -3.78
N ALA A 145 11.79 -5.37 -3.22
CA ALA A 145 12.51 -5.69 -2.00
C ALA A 145 11.56 -5.75 -0.79
N ILE A 146 10.72 -4.74 -0.65
CA ILE A 146 9.70 -4.73 0.41
C ILE A 146 8.65 -5.81 0.20
N ASN A 147 8.19 -6.04 -1.04
CA ASN A 147 7.28 -7.14 -1.34
C ASN A 147 7.85 -8.50 -0.94
N ARG A 148 9.17 -8.70 -1.07
CA ARG A 148 9.82 -9.93 -0.60
C ARG A 148 9.72 -10.06 0.92
N VAL A 149 10.07 -9.02 1.68
CA VAL A 149 9.97 -9.01 3.15
C VAL A 149 8.54 -9.29 3.61
N LEU A 150 7.56 -8.62 3.00
CA LEU A 150 6.15 -8.82 3.34
C LEU A 150 5.67 -10.24 3.01
N ARG A 151 6.15 -10.82 1.91
CA ARG A 151 5.81 -12.19 1.52
C ARG A 151 6.43 -13.23 2.45
N GLU A 152 7.63 -13.00 2.93
CA GLU A 152 8.28 -13.86 3.92
C GLU A 152 7.56 -13.80 5.27
N THR A 153 6.96 -12.65 5.62
CA THR A 153 6.25 -12.45 6.89
C THR A 153 4.81 -12.94 6.83
N TYR A 154 4.07 -12.61 5.77
CA TYR A 154 2.61 -12.80 5.69
C TYR A 154 2.16 -13.81 4.63
N GLY A 155 3.05 -14.30 3.77
CA GLY A 155 2.70 -15.19 2.68
C GLY A 155 2.07 -14.46 1.48
N ILE A 156 0.86 -14.85 1.10
CA ILE A 156 0.18 -14.31 -0.09
C ILE A 156 -0.56 -13.02 0.25
N PHE A 157 -0.38 -11.98 -0.56
CA PHE A 157 -1.11 -10.73 -0.48
C PHE A 157 -1.36 -10.15 -1.87
N GLU A 158 -2.33 -9.26 -1.97
CA GLU A 158 -2.58 -8.44 -3.16
C GLU A 158 -1.79 -7.14 -3.08
N TYR A 159 -1.31 -6.65 -4.21
CA TYR A 159 -0.69 -5.32 -4.27
C TYR A 159 -1.12 -4.57 -5.53
N GLU A 160 -1.20 -3.25 -5.41
CA GLU A 160 -1.49 -2.34 -6.51
C GLU A 160 -0.81 -0.99 -6.30
N HIS A 161 -0.85 -0.14 -7.31
CA HIS A 161 -0.37 1.22 -7.18
C HIS A 161 -1.40 2.10 -6.45
N PHE A 162 -0.93 2.98 -5.57
CA PHE A 162 -1.79 3.87 -4.79
C PHE A 162 -2.74 4.70 -5.65
N THR A 163 -2.24 5.24 -6.79
CA THR A 163 -3.07 6.05 -7.70
C THR A 163 -4.20 5.26 -8.35
N THR A 164 -4.07 3.94 -8.53
CA THR A 164 -5.15 3.08 -9.01
C THR A 164 -6.29 3.04 -8.01
N THR A 165 -5.98 2.76 -6.74
CA THR A 165 -6.97 2.80 -5.66
C THR A 165 -7.58 4.18 -5.49
N LEU A 166 -6.75 5.24 -5.46
CA LEU A 166 -7.20 6.61 -5.27
C LEU A 166 -8.20 7.03 -6.36
N LEU A 167 -7.85 6.82 -7.63
CA LEU A 167 -8.74 7.14 -8.74
C LEU A 167 -10.01 6.29 -8.71
N GLY A 168 -9.91 4.99 -8.39
CA GLY A 168 -11.10 4.13 -8.24
C GLY A 168 -12.08 4.68 -7.21
N VAL A 169 -11.59 5.11 -6.05
CA VAL A 169 -12.41 5.73 -4.99
C VAL A 169 -13.02 7.05 -5.44
N LEU A 170 -12.23 7.93 -6.06
CA LEU A 170 -12.70 9.22 -6.55
C LEU A 170 -13.80 9.07 -7.59
N LEU A 171 -13.66 8.12 -8.51
CA LEU A 171 -14.64 7.83 -9.57
C LEU A 171 -15.93 7.24 -9.00
N MET A 172 -15.85 6.42 -7.97
CA MET A 172 -17.01 5.93 -7.23
C MET A 172 -17.82 7.06 -6.59
N HIS A 173 -17.12 8.09 -6.06
CA HIS A 173 -17.77 9.24 -5.43
C HIS A 173 -18.28 10.29 -6.43
N ASN A 174 -17.83 10.24 -7.67
CA ASN A 174 -18.30 11.13 -8.75
C ASN A 174 -18.80 10.36 -9.97
N PRO A 175 -19.86 9.51 -9.82
CA PRO A 175 -20.33 8.66 -10.89
C PRO A 175 -20.89 9.43 -12.09
N GLN A 176 -21.28 10.70 -11.91
CA GLN A 176 -21.80 11.57 -12.96
C GLN A 176 -20.71 12.25 -13.78
N LYS A 177 -19.43 12.03 -13.44
CA LYS A 177 -18.26 12.65 -14.09
C LYS A 177 -18.40 14.18 -14.26
N LYS A 178 -18.97 14.84 -13.25
CA LYS A 178 -19.01 16.31 -13.22
C LYS A 178 -17.59 16.86 -13.19
N ASP A 179 -17.38 18.02 -13.77
CA ASP A 179 -16.12 18.71 -13.74
C ASP A 179 -15.69 18.93 -12.28
N ALA A 180 -14.63 18.27 -11.89
CA ALA A 180 -14.08 18.32 -10.54
C ALA A 180 -12.55 18.28 -10.62
N ILE A 181 -11.89 19.01 -9.74
CA ILE A 181 -10.45 18.99 -9.55
C ILE A 181 -10.19 18.33 -8.21
N TYR A 182 -9.41 17.25 -8.23
CA TYR A 182 -8.96 16.56 -7.03
C TYR A 182 -7.48 16.86 -6.84
N THR A 183 -7.10 17.27 -5.63
CA THR A 183 -5.71 17.52 -5.27
C THR A 183 -5.34 16.61 -4.12
N HIS A 184 -4.20 15.95 -4.25
CA HIS A 184 -3.58 15.12 -3.21
C HIS A 184 -2.25 15.78 -2.84
N PHE A 185 -1.98 15.90 -1.57
CA PHE A 185 -0.72 16.43 -1.03
C PHE A 185 -0.12 15.37 -0.10
N ASP A 186 1.14 15.05 -0.29
CA ASP A 186 1.95 14.19 0.59
C ASP A 186 2.61 15.01 1.70
#